data_46fad94d3f47f3d594590a8da8bdfe61
#
_entry.id   46fad94d3f47f3d594590a8da8bdfe61
#
_cell.length_a   1.000
_cell.length_b   1.000
_cell.length_c   1.000
_cell.angle_alpha   90.00
_cell.angle_beta   90.00
_cell.angle_gamma   90.00
#
_symmetry.space_group_name_H-M   'P 1'
#
loop_
_entity.id
_entity.type
_entity.pdbx_description
1 polymer ?
#
loop_
_entity_poly.entity_id
_entity_poly.type
_entity_poly.pdbx_seq_one_letter_code
_entity_poly.pdbx_strand_id
1 'polypeptide(L)'
;MSSHTEHKSQEELAALFRAGMTSGVGRSVKHESADKHVSGEAVYVDDRLEFPNQLHVYARQSDRAHARILRIDTRPCYEFPGVAIAITKDDVPGQLDIGPVVAGDPLLADGKVEYVGQVVLAVAADSLETARKAAMAAIVEYEDLEPVLDVVEAYRKKHFVLASHTHRIGDSASQLASAPRRLQGTLHIGGQEHFYLETQISSVMPTEDGGMLVYTSTQNLSLIHIS
;
A
#
# COMPACT_ATOMS: atom_id res chain seq x y z
N MET A 1 34.44 -1.68 31.27
CA MET A 1 33.86 -0.35 31.55
C MET A 1 32.36 -0.52 31.66
N SER A 2 31.84 -0.49 32.88
CA SER A 2 30.43 -0.69 33.21
C SER A 2 29.68 0.60 32.90
N SER A 3 28.77 0.61 31.94
CA SER A 3 27.85 1.73 31.74
C SER A 3 26.76 1.68 32.84
N HIS A 4 26.90 2.48 33.87
CA HIS A 4 25.80 2.78 34.78
C HIS A 4 24.72 3.53 33.99
N THR A 5 23.66 2.86 33.61
CA THR A 5 22.41 3.51 33.24
C THR A 5 21.81 4.08 34.54
N GLU A 6 21.95 5.38 34.76
CA GLU A 6 21.27 6.06 35.87
C GLU A 6 19.76 5.92 35.69
N HIS A 7 19.13 5.15 36.56
CA HIS A 7 17.67 5.08 36.66
C HIS A 7 17.17 6.42 37.27
N LYS A 8 16.62 7.28 36.42
CA LYS A 8 15.96 8.51 36.88
C LYS A 8 14.73 8.16 37.70
N SER A 9 14.51 8.86 38.79
CA SER A 9 13.33 8.70 39.64
C SER A 9 12.04 9.06 38.86
N GLN A 10 10.89 8.57 39.34
CA GLN A 10 9.59 8.92 38.73
C GLN A 10 9.32 10.43 38.78
N GLU A 11 9.80 11.12 39.79
CA GLU A 11 9.69 12.59 39.93
C GLU A 11 10.57 13.31 38.91
N GLU A 12 11.79 12.85 38.66
CA GLU A 12 12.69 13.41 37.65
C GLU A 12 12.15 13.19 36.22
N LEU A 13 11.58 12.01 35.95
CA LEU A 13 10.89 11.74 34.69
C LEU A 13 9.65 12.62 34.53
N ALA A 14 8.85 12.80 35.59
CA ALA A 14 7.68 13.68 35.56
C ALA A 14 8.05 15.15 35.40
N ALA A 15 9.20 15.59 35.99
CA ALA A 15 9.71 16.93 35.82
C ALA A 15 10.24 17.18 34.40
N LEU A 16 10.97 16.19 33.81
CA LEU A 16 11.41 16.23 32.41
C LEU A 16 10.23 16.23 31.46
N PHE A 17 9.19 15.42 31.73
CA PHE A 17 7.96 15.37 30.95
C PHE A 17 7.23 16.73 31.01
N ARG A 18 7.10 17.34 32.20
CA ARG A 18 6.51 18.67 32.34
C ARG A 18 7.35 19.79 31.71
N ALA A 19 8.67 19.73 31.78
CA ALA A 19 9.58 20.65 31.11
C ALA A 19 9.53 20.50 29.58
N GLY A 20 9.40 19.27 29.07
CA GLY A 20 9.19 19.00 27.65
C GLY A 20 7.81 19.39 27.15
N MET A 21 6.76 19.21 27.97
CA MET A 21 5.37 19.58 27.64
C MET A 21 5.14 21.08 27.51
N THR A 22 6.02 21.92 28.10
CA THR A 22 5.90 23.39 27.92
C THR A 22 6.25 23.86 26.51
N SER A 23 6.82 23.01 25.65
CA SER A 23 7.29 23.40 24.32
C SER A 23 6.48 22.83 23.14
N GLY A 24 5.68 21.79 23.30
CA GLY A 24 5.05 21.07 22.18
C GLY A 24 3.52 20.96 22.22
N VAL A 25 2.94 20.59 23.37
CA VAL A 25 1.49 20.33 23.46
C VAL A 25 0.70 21.63 23.33
N GLY A 26 -0.25 21.67 22.41
CA GLY A 26 -1.10 22.82 22.15
C GLY A 26 -0.42 23.96 21.37
N ARG A 27 0.80 23.77 20.87
CA ARG A 27 1.47 24.72 19.99
C ARG A 27 1.46 24.25 18.55
N SER A 28 1.31 25.19 17.61
CA SER A 28 1.54 24.94 16.19
C SER A 28 3.05 24.88 15.95
N VAL A 29 3.59 23.67 15.86
CA VAL A 29 5.01 23.44 15.55
C VAL A 29 5.11 23.10 14.07
N LYS A 30 6.05 23.73 13.36
CA LYS A 30 6.33 23.39 11.97
C LYS A 30 6.85 21.94 11.88
N HIS A 31 6.39 21.21 10.87
CA HIS A 31 7.02 19.98 10.45
C HIS A 31 8.49 20.25 10.09
N GLU A 32 9.41 19.34 10.43
CA GLU A 32 10.85 19.54 10.26
C GLU A 32 11.28 19.83 8.81
N SER A 33 10.55 19.30 7.84
CA SER A 33 10.78 19.51 6.41
C SER A 33 9.83 20.54 5.78
N ALA A 34 9.01 21.25 6.58
CA ALA A 34 7.97 22.15 6.06
C ALA A 34 8.54 23.22 5.08
N ASP A 35 9.68 23.82 5.43
CA ASP A 35 10.30 24.86 4.63
C ASP A 35 10.78 24.32 3.26
N LYS A 36 11.27 23.06 3.21
CA LYS A 36 11.67 22.40 1.98
C LYS A 36 10.48 22.13 1.05
N HIS A 37 9.33 21.73 1.63
CA HIS A 37 8.12 21.46 0.84
C HIS A 37 7.56 22.72 0.20
N VAL A 38 7.63 23.86 0.87
CA VAL A 38 7.12 25.14 0.33
C VAL A 38 8.12 25.89 -0.54
N SER A 39 9.43 25.63 -0.39
CA SER A 39 10.48 26.20 -1.23
C SER A 39 10.75 25.38 -2.51
N GLY A 40 10.25 24.16 -2.60
CA GLY A 40 10.57 23.23 -3.69
C GLY A 40 11.93 22.53 -3.54
N GLU A 41 12.55 22.61 -2.35
CA GLU A 41 13.83 21.95 -2.07
C GLU A 41 13.66 20.50 -1.53
N ALA A 42 12.44 20.07 -1.30
CA ALA A 42 12.18 18.68 -0.90
C ALA A 42 12.51 17.73 -2.06
N VAL A 43 13.30 16.70 -1.77
CA VAL A 43 13.70 15.70 -2.76
C VAL A 43 12.88 14.44 -2.50
N TYR A 44 12.07 14.06 -3.48
CA TYR A 44 11.29 12.82 -3.48
C TYR A 44 12.05 11.69 -4.19
N VAL A 45 11.53 10.46 -4.12
CA VAL A 45 12.20 9.31 -4.77
C VAL A 45 12.31 9.53 -6.27
N ASP A 46 11.28 10.10 -6.90
CA ASP A 46 11.22 10.36 -8.34
C ASP A 46 12.14 11.52 -8.80
N ASP A 47 12.59 12.36 -7.88
CA ASP A 47 13.56 13.44 -8.15
C ASP A 47 15.01 12.96 -8.13
N ARG A 48 15.24 11.71 -7.76
CA ARG A 48 16.59 11.17 -7.67
C ARG A 48 17.11 10.84 -9.07
N LEU A 49 18.42 11.08 -9.26
CA LEU A 49 19.07 10.71 -10.50
C LEU A 49 18.99 9.20 -10.75
N GLU A 50 18.61 8.83 -11.95
CA GLU A 50 18.60 7.44 -12.38
C GLU A 50 20.02 6.87 -12.42
N PHE A 51 20.14 5.61 -12.07
CA PHE A 51 21.41 4.88 -12.19
C PHE A 51 21.66 4.48 -13.65
N PRO A 52 22.93 4.39 -14.07
CA PRO A 52 23.26 3.84 -15.40
C PRO A 52 22.63 2.46 -15.58
N ASN A 53 21.94 2.25 -16.69
CA ASN A 53 21.22 1.01 -17.03
C ASN A 53 20.07 0.65 -16.08
N GLN A 54 19.51 1.64 -15.36
CA GLN A 54 18.30 1.43 -14.58
C GLN A 54 17.17 0.97 -15.47
N LEU A 55 16.42 -0.05 -15.00
CA LEU A 55 15.20 -0.50 -15.67
C LEU A 55 13.99 0.19 -15.07
N HIS A 56 13.01 0.46 -15.92
CA HIS A 56 11.70 0.97 -15.54
C HIS A 56 10.69 -0.14 -15.55
N VAL A 57 9.92 -0.26 -14.47
CA VAL A 57 8.91 -1.31 -14.33
C VAL A 57 7.52 -0.72 -14.48
N TYR A 58 6.72 -1.34 -15.34
CA TYR A 58 5.30 -1.03 -15.46
C TYR A 58 4.45 -2.24 -15.07
N ALA A 59 3.58 -2.03 -14.07
CA ALA A 59 2.63 -3.03 -13.59
C ALA A 59 1.34 -2.95 -14.42
N ARG A 60 1.00 -4.02 -15.15
CA ARG A 60 -0.26 -4.11 -15.87
C ARG A 60 -1.38 -4.50 -14.93
N GLN A 61 -2.39 -3.66 -14.89
CA GLN A 61 -3.59 -3.82 -14.08
C GLN A 61 -4.71 -4.50 -14.85
N SER A 62 -5.58 -5.20 -14.14
CA SER A 62 -6.82 -5.76 -14.68
C SER A 62 -7.85 -4.67 -14.98
N ASP A 63 -8.56 -4.81 -16.07
CA ASP A 63 -9.75 -4.04 -16.41
C ASP A 63 -11.07 -4.76 -16.00
N ARG A 64 -10.95 -5.93 -15.34
CA ARG A 64 -12.08 -6.72 -14.85
C ARG A 64 -12.30 -6.50 -13.36
N ALA A 65 -13.56 -6.37 -12.97
CA ALA A 65 -13.95 -6.22 -11.57
C ALA A 65 -13.93 -7.55 -10.82
N HIS A 66 -14.26 -8.66 -11.51
CA HIS A 66 -14.17 -10.01 -10.98
C HIS A 66 -14.09 -10.99 -12.14
N ALA A 67 -12.99 -11.70 -12.25
CA ALA A 67 -12.81 -12.67 -13.34
C ALA A 67 -11.77 -13.74 -12.95
N ARG A 68 -11.91 -14.92 -13.50
CA ARG A 68 -10.88 -15.95 -13.48
C ARG A 68 -9.87 -15.65 -14.59
N ILE A 69 -8.59 -15.76 -14.30
CA ILE A 69 -7.53 -15.67 -15.29
C ILE A 69 -7.37 -17.05 -15.90
N LEU A 70 -7.67 -17.18 -17.21
CA LEU A 70 -7.52 -18.44 -17.93
C LEU A 70 -6.10 -18.60 -18.44
N ARG A 71 -5.48 -17.50 -18.90
CA ARG A 71 -4.15 -17.50 -19.48
C ARG A 71 -3.53 -16.12 -19.46
N ILE A 72 -2.22 -16.09 -19.22
CA ILE A 72 -1.37 -14.92 -19.45
C ILE A 72 -0.29 -15.31 -20.46
N ASP A 73 -0.17 -14.57 -21.55
CA ASP A 73 0.87 -14.76 -22.56
C ASP A 73 1.73 -13.49 -22.64
N THR A 74 2.96 -13.60 -22.16
CA THR A 74 3.93 -12.50 -22.13
C THR A 74 4.82 -12.42 -23.36
N ARG A 75 4.73 -13.37 -24.29
CA ARG A 75 5.59 -13.40 -25.50
C ARG A 75 5.52 -12.12 -26.32
N PRO A 76 4.34 -11.49 -26.53
CA PRO A 76 4.28 -10.22 -27.25
C PRO A 76 5.04 -9.07 -26.60
N CYS A 77 5.33 -9.15 -25.29
CA CYS A 77 6.12 -8.11 -24.60
C CYS A 77 7.54 -8.03 -25.16
N TYR A 78 8.11 -9.16 -25.55
CA TYR A 78 9.49 -9.26 -26.05
C TYR A 78 9.67 -8.82 -27.51
N GLU A 79 8.58 -8.48 -28.21
CA GLU A 79 8.62 -7.85 -29.53
C GLU A 79 9.04 -6.38 -29.46
N PHE A 80 9.04 -5.79 -28.26
CA PHE A 80 9.46 -4.40 -28.03
C PHE A 80 10.95 -4.36 -27.68
N PRO A 81 11.79 -3.70 -28.50
CA PRO A 81 13.20 -3.50 -28.19
C PRO A 81 13.35 -2.76 -26.86
N GLY A 82 14.31 -3.20 -26.03
CA GLY A 82 14.55 -2.61 -24.72
C GLY A 82 13.83 -3.30 -23.55
N VAL A 83 12.94 -4.26 -23.82
CA VAL A 83 12.33 -5.11 -22.78
C VAL A 83 13.38 -6.08 -22.24
N ALA A 84 13.60 -6.02 -20.93
CA ALA A 84 14.51 -6.92 -20.23
C ALA A 84 13.77 -8.17 -19.72
N ILE A 85 12.60 -8.01 -19.10
CA ILE A 85 11.82 -9.13 -18.56
C ILE A 85 10.33 -8.76 -18.45
N ALA A 86 9.47 -9.75 -18.63
CA ALA A 86 8.06 -9.72 -18.26
C ALA A 86 7.83 -10.80 -17.20
N ILE A 87 7.26 -10.43 -16.06
CA ILE A 87 7.05 -11.30 -14.90
C ILE A 87 5.58 -11.49 -14.60
N THR A 88 5.23 -12.68 -14.16
CA THR A 88 3.93 -13.08 -13.67
C THR A 88 4.07 -13.63 -12.24
N LYS A 89 2.97 -14.08 -11.64
CA LYS A 89 2.99 -14.71 -10.32
C LYS A 89 3.97 -15.90 -10.22
N ASP A 90 4.18 -16.62 -11.31
CA ASP A 90 5.01 -17.83 -11.35
C ASP A 90 6.52 -17.49 -11.30
N ASP A 91 6.88 -16.23 -11.53
CA ASP A 91 8.26 -15.74 -11.48
C ASP A 91 8.63 -15.17 -10.11
N VAL A 92 7.69 -15.08 -9.17
CA VAL A 92 7.92 -14.58 -7.81
C VAL A 92 8.61 -15.66 -6.98
N PRO A 93 9.86 -15.44 -6.48
CA PRO A 93 10.64 -16.49 -5.81
C PRO A 93 10.20 -16.76 -4.37
N GLY A 94 9.41 -15.88 -3.77
CA GLY A 94 8.96 -15.95 -2.38
C GLY A 94 7.46 -16.24 -2.24
N GLN A 95 6.90 -15.81 -1.12
CA GLN A 95 5.46 -15.86 -0.91
C GLN A 95 4.78 -14.81 -1.79
N LEU A 96 3.72 -15.21 -2.46
CA LEU A 96 2.94 -14.30 -3.30
C LEU A 96 2.04 -13.38 -2.48
N ASP A 97 1.54 -13.88 -1.34
CA ASP A 97 0.68 -13.12 -0.43
C ASP A 97 1.53 -12.16 0.42
N ILE A 98 1.29 -10.87 0.26
CA ILE A 98 1.96 -9.78 0.96
C ILE A 98 1.07 -9.08 1.99
N GLY A 99 -0.09 -9.67 2.31
CA GLY A 99 -1.02 -9.11 3.28
C GLY A 99 -0.40 -8.96 4.67
N PRO A 100 -0.23 -7.72 5.18
CA PRO A 100 0.54 -7.48 6.41
C PRO A 100 -0.23 -7.85 7.69
N VAL A 101 -1.54 -7.94 7.62
CA VAL A 101 -2.42 -8.19 8.78
C VAL A 101 -3.28 -9.43 8.56
N VAL A 102 -3.79 -9.59 7.35
CA VAL A 102 -4.66 -10.70 6.95
C VAL A 102 -4.19 -11.21 5.61
N ALA A 103 -4.05 -12.53 5.48
CA ALA A 103 -3.73 -13.17 4.22
C ALA A 103 -4.84 -12.95 3.17
N GLY A 104 -4.45 -12.91 1.89
CA GLY A 104 -5.37 -12.74 0.76
C GLY A 104 -5.09 -11.50 -0.09
N ASP A 105 -3.91 -10.90 0.04
CA ASP A 105 -3.47 -9.74 -0.73
C ASP A 105 -2.25 -10.09 -1.59
N PRO A 106 -2.44 -10.79 -2.72
CA PRO A 106 -1.34 -11.26 -3.54
C PRO A 106 -0.65 -10.10 -4.28
N LEU A 107 0.69 -10.12 -4.32
CA LEU A 107 1.51 -9.17 -5.07
C LEU A 107 1.12 -9.09 -6.55
N LEU A 108 0.88 -10.23 -7.16
CA LEU A 108 0.34 -10.39 -8.52
C LEU A 108 -0.87 -11.33 -8.46
N ALA A 109 -1.88 -11.06 -9.27
CA ALA A 109 -3.13 -11.84 -9.26
C ALA A 109 -2.88 -13.34 -9.45
N ASP A 110 -3.43 -14.16 -8.54
CA ASP A 110 -3.29 -15.62 -8.53
C ASP A 110 -4.58 -16.31 -8.96
N GLY A 111 -4.65 -16.66 -10.25
CA GLY A 111 -5.76 -17.39 -10.86
C GLY A 111 -7.07 -16.62 -11.00
N LYS A 112 -7.24 -15.48 -10.32
CA LYS A 112 -8.41 -14.60 -10.43
C LYS A 112 -8.04 -13.15 -10.17
N VAL A 113 -8.86 -12.24 -10.67
CA VAL A 113 -8.88 -10.83 -10.29
C VAL A 113 -10.17 -10.53 -9.56
N GLU A 114 -10.09 -9.70 -8.52
CA GLU A 114 -11.18 -9.39 -7.58
C GLU A 114 -11.58 -7.92 -7.60
N TYR A 115 -10.80 -7.08 -8.30
CA TYR A 115 -11.11 -5.65 -8.49
C TYR A 115 -10.42 -5.10 -9.73
N VAL A 116 -10.98 -4.03 -10.29
CA VAL A 116 -10.33 -3.26 -11.36
C VAL A 116 -9.08 -2.59 -10.79
N GLY A 117 -7.96 -2.77 -11.48
CA GLY A 117 -6.67 -2.25 -11.02
C GLY A 117 -5.78 -3.27 -10.32
N GLN A 118 -6.26 -4.50 -10.06
CA GLN A 118 -5.39 -5.56 -9.54
C GLN A 118 -4.28 -5.90 -10.53
N VAL A 119 -3.04 -5.95 -10.05
CA VAL A 119 -1.88 -6.21 -10.91
C VAL A 119 -1.85 -7.66 -11.34
N VAL A 120 -1.71 -7.91 -12.65
CA VAL A 120 -1.68 -9.26 -13.23
C VAL A 120 -0.31 -9.68 -13.72
N LEU A 121 0.51 -8.74 -14.16
CA LEU A 121 1.88 -8.94 -14.59
C LEU A 121 2.65 -7.61 -14.51
N ALA A 122 3.98 -7.68 -14.57
CA ALA A 122 4.82 -6.49 -14.67
C ALA A 122 5.88 -6.67 -15.75
N VAL A 123 6.27 -5.59 -16.41
CA VAL A 123 7.33 -5.58 -17.44
C VAL A 123 8.39 -4.57 -17.05
N ALA A 124 9.64 -4.98 -17.10
CA ALA A 124 10.81 -4.13 -16.94
C ALA A 124 11.48 -3.88 -18.30
N ALA A 125 11.75 -2.62 -18.60
CA ALA A 125 12.40 -2.20 -19.85
C ALA A 125 13.34 -1.01 -19.61
N ASP A 126 14.08 -0.63 -20.65
CA ASP A 126 15.00 0.51 -20.67
C ASP A 126 14.33 1.88 -20.49
N SER A 127 13.03 1.95 -20.67
CA SER A 127 12.23 3.15 -20.44
C SER A 127 10.82 2.79 -19.96
N LEU A 128 10.20 3.69 -19.19
CA LEU A 128 8.83 3.52 -18.72
C LEU A 128 7.83 3.39 -19.87
N GLU A 129 8.04 4.12 -20.96
CA GLU A 129 7.17 4.08 -22.13
C GLU A 129 7.25 2.73 -22.85
N THR A 130 8.47 2.17 -23.00
CA THR A 130 8.67 0.82 -23.53
C THR A 130 8.03 -0.23 -22.64
N ALA A 131 8.26 -0.15 -21.30
CA ALA A 131 7.68 -1.07 -20.32
C ALA A 131 6.14 -1.04 -20.40
N ARG A 132 5.54 0.14 -20.47
CA ARG A 132 4.10 0.35 -20.56
C ARG A 132 3.52 -0.26 -21.83
N LYS A 133 4.10 0.05 -22.99
CA LYS A 133 3.63 -0.48 -24.29
C LYS A 133 3.73 -2.01 -24.34
N ALA A 134 4.86 -2.53 -23.90
CA ALA A 134 5.09 -3.98 -23.87
C ALA A 134 4.12 -4.69 -22.89
N ALA A 135 3.89 -4.15 -21.71
CA ALA A 135 2.94 -4.69 -20.76
C ALA A 135 1.52 -4.73 -21.32
N MET A 136 1.11 -3.68 -22.05
CA MET A 136 -0.21 -3.63 -22.69
C MET A 136 -0.34 -4.60 -23.89
N ALA A 137 0.76 -5.03 -24.49
CA ALA A 137 0.76 -6.02 -25.58
C ALA A 137 0.62 -7.46 -25.08
N ALA A 138 0.88 -7.75 -23.81
CA ALA A 138 0.63 -9.07 -23.23
C ALA A 138 -0.84 -9.47 -23.45
N ILE A 139 -1.09 -10.75 -23.66
CA ILE A 139 -2.46 -11.27 -23.85
C ILE A 139 -2.90 -11.86 -22.52
N VAL A 140 -4.01 -11.35 -21.98
CA VAL A 140 -4.64 -11.89 -20.76
C VAL A 140 -6.06 -12.32 -21.13
N GLU A 141 -6.35 -13.61 -20.97
CA GLU A 141 -7.65 -14.20 -21.23
C GLU A 141 -8.40 -14.37 -19.90
N TYR A 142 -9.63 -13.86 -19.86
CA TYR A 142 -10.46 -13.88 -18.67
C TYR A 142 -11.76 -14.65 -18.90
N GLU A 143 -12.24 -15.28 -17.84
CA GLU A 143 -13.63 -15.72 -17.71
C GLU A 143 -14.29 -14.81 -16.68
N ASP A 144 -15.21 -13.97 -17.13
CA ASP A 144 -15.89 -13.02 -16.25
C ASP A 144 -16.73 -13.76 -15.19
N LEU A 145 -16.65 -13.31 -13.95
CA LEU A 145 -17.44 -13.76 -12.83
C LEU A 145 -18.39 -12.65 -12.39
N GLU A 146 -19.46 -13.01 -11.68
CA GLU A 146 -20.40 -12.01 -11.18
C GLU A 146 -19.73 -11.10 -10.14
N PRO A 147 -19.60 -9.79 -10.38
CA PRO A 147 -19.04 -8.87 -9.40
C PRO A 147 -20.11 -8.38 -8.41
N VAL A 148 -19.73 -8.07 -7.19
CA VAL A 148 -20.58 -7.36 -6.23
C VAL A 148 -19.97 -6.00 -5.97
N LEU A 149 -20.57 -4.97 -6.58
CA LEU A 149 -20.02 -3.60 -6.60
C LEU A 149 -20.71 -2.65 -5.62
N ASP A 150 -21.82 -3.07 -5.02
CA ASP A 150 -22.58 -2.27 -4.07
C ASP A 150 -22.42 -2.80 -2.65
N VAL A 151 -22.08 -1.92 -1.70
CA VAL A 151 -21.82 -2.29 -0.30
C VAL A 151 -23.07 -2.82 0.40
N VAL A 152 -24.26 -2.34 0.05
CA VAL A 152 -25.53 -2.81 0.65
C VAL A 152 -25.87 -4.19 0.11
N GLU A 153 -25.60 -4.43 -1.18
CA GLU A 153 -25.75 -5.75 -1.78
C GLU A 153 -24.76 -6.76 -1.17
N ALA A 154 -23.47 -6.37 -1.03
CA ALA A 154 -22.46 -7.19 -0.36
C ALA A 154 -22.89 -7.57 1.06
N TYR A 155 -23.42 -6.62 1.83
CA TYR A 155 -23.95 -6.89 3.17
C TYR A 155 -25.11 -7.86 3.16
N ARG A 156 -26.05 -7.72 2.23
CA ARG A 156 -27.21 -8.64 2.10
C ARG A 156 -26.78 -10.04 1.70
N LYS A 157 -25.79 -10.17 0.79
CA LYS A 157 -25.21 -11.45 0.35
C LYS A 157 -24.25 -12.05 1.39
N LYS A 158 -23.94 -11.32 2.47
CA LYS A 158 -22.94 -11.69 3.49
C LYS A 158 -21.54 -11.92 2.90
N HIS A 159 -21.20 -11.18 1.87
CA HIS A 159 -19.87 -11.14 1.29
C HIS A 159 -18.99 -10.18 2.10
N PHE A 160 -18.37 -10.69 3.14
CA PHE A 160 -17.49 -9.93 4.01
C PHE A 160 -16.04 -10.32 3.76
N VAL A 161 -15.16 -9.33 3.75
CA VAL A 161 -13.69 -9.54 3.68
C VAL A 161 -13.21 -10.22 4.96
N LEU A 162 -13.76 -9.82 6.11
CA LEU A 162 -13.46 -10.38 7.42
C LEU A 162 -14.75 -10.73 8.16
N ALA A 163 -14.64 -11.65 9.12
CA ALA A 163 -15.74 -11.95 10.03
C ALA A 163 -16.15 -10.68 10.80
N SER A 164 -17.45 -10.51 11.01
CA SER A 164 -17.97 -9.39 11.82
C SER A 164 -17.41 -9.46 13.23
N HIS A 165 -16.84 -8.34 13.69
CA HIS A 165 -16.39 -8.18 15.07
C HIS A 165 -17.27 -7.18 15.80
N THR A 166 -17.76 -7.54 16.98
CA THR A 166 -18.57 -6.66 17.82
C THR A 166 -17.83 -6.33 19.10
N HIS A 167 -17.53 -5.04 19.31
CA HIS A 167 -17.05 -4.53 20.58
C HIS A 167 -18.19 -3.88 21.33
N ARG A 168 -18.44 -4.27 22.58
CA ARG A 168 -19.52 -3.74 23.41
C ARG A 168 -19.01 -3.42 24.80
N ILE A 169 -19.33 -2.21 25.27
CA ILE A 169 -19.10 -1.77 26.66
C ILE A 169 -20.44 -1.33 27.24
N GLY A 170 -20.83 -1.90 28.38
CA GLY A 170 -22.12 -1.64 29.02
C GLY A 170 -23.32 -2.21 28.26
N ASP A 171 -24.52 -1.73 28.54
CA ASP A 171 -25.79 -2.10 27.89
C ASP A 171 -26.31 -0.96 26.99
N SER A 172 -25.71 -0.85 25.80
CA SER A 172 -26.08 0.18 24.84
C SER A 172 -27.52 0.04 24.33
N ALA A 173 -28.03 -1.17 24.24
CA ALA A 173 -29.39 -1.41 23.74
C ALA A 173 -30.45 -0.87 24.73
N SER A 174 -30.32 -1.18 26.01
CA SER A 174 -31.21 -0.68 27.05
C SER A 174 -31.10 0.83 27.21
N GLN A 175 -29.91 1.38 27.20
CA GLN A 175 -29.68 2.83 27.29
C GLN A 175 -30.31 3.57 26.09
N LEU A 176 -30.18 3.05 24.89
CA LEU A 176 -30.82 3.63 23.70
C LEU A 176 -32.33 3.54 23.77
N ALA A 177 -32.88 2.43 24.26
CA ALA A 177 -34.33 2.25 24.41
C ALA A 177 -34.95 3.21 25.43
N SER A 178 -34.24 3.51 26.52
CA SER A 178 -34.68 4.43 27.59
C SER A 178 -34.31 5.90 27.37
N ALA A 179 -33.51 6.23 26.33
CA ALA A 179 -33.06 7.59 26.10
C ALA A 179 -34.24 8.55 25.86
N PRO A 180 -34.29 9.68 26.59
CA PRO A 180 -35.39 10.65 26.47
C PRO A 180 -35.39 11.41 25.13
N ARG A 181 -34.26 11.45 24.45
CA ARG A 181 -34.08 12.06 23.14
C ARG A 181 -33.33 11.08 22.23
N ARG A 182 -33.85 10.87 21.03
CA ARG A 182 -33.26 9.98 20.02
C ARG A 182 -33.22 10.68 18.67
N LEU A 183 -32.12 10.46 17.95
CA LEU A 183 -32.01 10.80 16.54
C LEU A 183 -31.81 9.51 15.77
N GLN A 184 -32.46 9.41 14.61
CA GLN A 184 -32.28 8.31 13.66
C GLN A 184 -32.14 8.91 12.26
N GLY A 185 -31.21 8.39 11.51
CA GLY A 185 -30.95 8.84 10.14
C GLY A 185 -30.10 7.86 9.38
N THR A 186 -29.96 8.11 8.10
CA THR A 186 -29.07 7.40 7.20
C THR A 186 -28.07 8.40 6.65
N LEU A 187 -26.78 8.03 6.69
CA LEU A 187 -25.70 8.82 6.13
C LEU A 187 -25.03 7.99 5.05
N HIS A 188 -24.88 8.57 3.86
CA HIS A 188 -24.08 7.99 2.78
C HIS A 188 -22.74 8.71 2.72
N ILE A 189 -21.65 7.95 2.87
CA ILE A 189 -20.29 8.46 2.83
C ILE A 189 -19.56 7.74 1.70
N GLY A 190 -19.10 8.49 0.70
CA GLY A 190 -18.27 7.98 -0.38
C GLY A 190 -16.84 7.68 0.07
N GLY A 191 -16.12 6.93 -0.74
CA GLY A 191 -14.68 6.73 -0.56
C GLY A 191 -13.91 8.05 -0.67
N GLN A 192 -12.80 8.15 0.04
CA GLN A 192 -11.89 9.29 -0.02
C GLN A 192 -10.51 8.82 -0.45
N GLU A 193 -9.93 9.55 -1.41
CA GLU A 193 -8.51 9.42 -1.77
C GLU A 193 -7.71 10.49 -1.04
N HIS A 194 -6.59 10.11 -0.44
CA HIS A 194 -5.72 11.05 0.28
C HIS A 194 -5.07 12.08 -0.64
N PHE A 195 -4.86 11.71 -1.89
CA PHE A 195 -4.22 12.55 -2.91
C PHE A 195 -2.88 13.11 -2.42
N TYR A 196 -2.04 12.22 -1.90
CA TYR A 196 -0.72 12.56 -1.39
C TYR A 196 0.22 13.02 -2.53
N LEU A 197 1.15 13.91 -2.20
CA LEU A 197 2.03 14.55 -3.20
C LEU A 197 3.03 13.57 -3.80
N GLU A 198 3.69 12.77 -2.97
CA GLU A 198 4.59 11.71 -3.43
C GLU A 198 3.81 10.42 -3.62
N THR A 199 3.63 10.01 -4.88
CA THR A 199 2.96 8.76 -5.24
C THR A 199 3.74 7.53 -4.76
N GLN A 200 3.14 6.35 -4.89
CA GLN A 200 3.80 5.11 -4.52
C GLN A 200 4.88 4.76 -5.55
N ILE A 201 6.13 4.95 -5.16
CA ILE A 201 7.29 4.72 -6.00
C ILE A 201 8.37 3.99 -5.23
N SER A 202 9.12 3.14 -5.92
CA SER A 202 10.30 2.46 -5.37
C SER A 202 11.40 2.38 -6.41
N SER A 203 12.63 2.68 -5.98
CA SER A 203 13.85 2.50 -6.76
C SER A 203 14.79 1.56 -6.01
N VAL A 204 15.27 0.53 -6.68
CA VAL A 204 16.07 -0.55 -6.09
C VAL A 204 17.41 -0.65 -6.78
N MET A 205 18.47 -0.73 -5.99
CA MET A 205 19.83 -0.92 -6.48
C MET A 205 20.47 -2.13 -5.76
N PRO A 206 21.01 -3.12 -6.49
CA PRO A 206 21.76 -4.19 -5.88
C PRO A 206 23.08 -3.66 -5.29
N THR A 207 23.52 -4.22 -4.16
CA THR A 207 24.78 -3.91 -3.51
C THR A 207 25.81 -5.01 -3.74
N GLU A 208 27.09 -4.69 -3.58
CA GLU A 208 28.21 -5.62 -3.87
C GLU A 208 28.19 -6.87 -2.96
N ASP A 209 27.61 -6.76 -1.77
CA ASP A 209 27.48 -7.84 -0.80
C ASP A 209 26.27 -8.77 -1.07
N GLY A 210 25.57 -8.56 -2.18
CA GLY A 210 24.37 -9.32 -2.55
C GLY A 210 23.08 -8.83 -1.89
N GLY A 211 23.12 -7.69 -1.18
CA GLY A 211 21.96 -7.01 -0.66
C GLY A 211 21.28 -6.10 -1.69
N MET A 212 20.28 -5.36 -1.25
CA MET A 212 19.59 -4.36 -2.06
C MET A 212 19.40 -3.07 -1.27
N LEU A 213 19.69 -1.94 -1.90
CA LEU A 213 19.34 -0.63 -1.38
C LEU A 213 18.03 -0.19 -2.03
N VAL A 214 17.01 0.04 -1.21
CA VAL A 214 15.66 0.40 -1.65
C VAL A 214 15.34 1.82 -1.21
N TYR A 215 15.00 2.68 -2.16
CA TYR A 215 14.41 3.99 -1.93
C TYR A 215 12.91 3.87 -2.20
N THR A 216 12.08 4.24 -1.24
CA THR A 216 10.63 4.07 -1.38
C THR A 216 9.85 5.08 -0.56
N SER A 217 8.67 5.47 -1.03
CA SER A 217 7.72 6.35 -0.34
C SER A 217 6.81 5.62 0.65
N THR A 218 7.05 4.35 0.94
CA THR A 218 6.20 3.53 1.81
C THR A 218 6.21 3.98 3.27
N GLN A 219 5.09 3.78 3.97
CA GLN A 219 4.98 3.90 5.43
C GLN A 219 5.28 2.59 6.16
N ASN A 220 5.42 1.48 5.45
CA ASN A 220 5.49 0.13 5.99
C ASN A 220 6.91 -0.47 5.97
N LEU A 221 7.94 0.32 6.29
CA LEU A 221 9.33 -0.13 6.28
C LEU A 221 9.61 -1.32 7.21
N SER A 222 8.84 -1.46 8.29
CA SER A 222 9.00 -2.59 9.21
C SER A 222 8.64 -3.94 8.59
N LEU A 223 7.82 -3.97 7.55
CA LEU A 223 7.37 -5.21 6.90
C LEU A 223 8.48 -5.88 6.08
N ILE A 224 9.47 -5.13 5.58
CA ILE A 224 10.62 -5.73 4.89
C ILE A 224 11.49 -6.62 5.78
N HIS A 225 11.35 -6.54 7.09
CA HIS A 225 12.10 -7.36 8.05
C HIS A 225 11.31 -8.58 8.54
N ILE A 226 10.06 -8.72 8.15
CA ILE A 226 9.12 -9.75 8.66
C ILE A 226 8.86 -10.84 7.60
N SER A 227 9.11 -10.55 6.33
CA SER A 227 8.90 -11.47 5.20
C SER A 227 10.11 -12.37 4.98
#